data_c9b51ce393c8f0264bf2cb7024137391
#
_entry.id   c9b51ce393c8f0264bf2cb7024137391
#
_cell.length_a   1.000
_cell.length_b   1.000
_cell.length_c   1.000
_cell.angle_alpha   90.00
_cell.angle_beta   90.00
_cell.angle_gamma   90.00
#
_symmetry.space_group_name_H-M   'P 1'
#
loop_
_entity.id
_entity.type
_entity.pdbx_description
1 polymer ?
#
loop_
_entity_poly.entity_id
_entity_poly.type
_entity_poly.pdbx_seq_one_letter_code
_entity_poly.pdbx_strand_id
1 'polypeptide(L)'
;MRQPEESVARHLEALRASSPEPCGLDVLEFALLPLSAQDIARLIGLPATLKLVENYGGLTLRIPYGETPLGRAMLEDIAKRVGHNAARALARKYAATELYIPNCKLALLKVRDAALLRDRAELAERGLSERQLVQVLALRYRLSDRYIWRILKKPPPAAPPAQRQGSLL
;
A
#
# COMPACT_ATOMS: atom_id res chain seq x y z
N MET A 1 -31.66 32.44 0.20
CA MET A 1 -30.36 32.11 -0.44
C MET A 1 -29.41 31.62 0.66
N ARG A 2 -29.19 30.32 0.76
CA ARG A 2 -28.24 29.76 1.74
C ARG A 2 -26.84 29.98 1.20
N GLN A 3 -25.97 30.58 2.01
CA GLN A 3 -24.61 30.96 1.60
C GLN A 3 -23.77 29.73 1.27
N PRO A 4 -23.01 29.74 0.17
CA PRO A 4 -22.16 28.61 -0.23
C PRO A 4 -21.08 28.25 0.82
N GLU A 5 -20.73 29.17 1.70
CA GLU A 5 -19.75 28.96 2.78
C GLU A 5 -20.19 27.98 3.86
N GLU A 6 -21.48 27.95 4.23
CA GLU A 6 -22.01 26.99 5.20
C GLU A 6 -22.04 25.55 4.66
N SER A 7 -22.17 25.40 3.34
CA SER A 7 -22.11 24.09 2.69
C SER A 7 -20.70 23.52 2.70
N VAL A 8 -19.71 24.37 2.48
CA VAL A 8 -18.27 24.00 2.51
C VAL A 8 -17.83 23.65 3.93
N ALA A 9 -18.23 24.44 4.94
CA ALA A 9 -17.89 24.19 6.33
C ALA A 9 -18.45 22.85 6.84
N ARG A 10 -19.72 22.55 6.56
CA ARG A 10 -20.36 21.24 6.88
C ARG A 10 -19.70 20.09 6.13
N HIS A 11 -19.29 20.30 4.89
CA HIS A 11 -18.60 19.28 4.09
C HIS A 11 -17.19 19.01 4.63
N LEU A 12 -16.46 20.03 5.06
CA LEU A 12 -15.16 19.90 5.73
C LEU A 12 -15.27 19.16 7.07
N GLU A 13 -16.35 19.38 7.80
CA GLU A 13 -16.61 18.71 9.09
C GLU A 13 -16.96 17.23 8.89
N ALA A 14 -17.79 16.92 7.90
CA ALA A 14 -18.10 15.54 7.50
C ALA A 14 -16.86 14.78 7.00
N LEU A 15 -15.96 15.46 6.28
CA LEU A 15 -14.70 14.86 5.80
C LEU A 15 -13.67 14.69 6.92
N ARG A 16 -13.70 15.52 7.96
CA ARG A 16 -12.89 15.32 9.19
C ARG A 16 -13.34 14.08 9.96
N ALA A 17 -14.67 13.86 10.01
CA ALA A 17 -15.25 12.68 10.66
C ALA A 17 -15.04 11.38 9.86
N SER A 18 -14.89 11.48 8.54
CA SER A 18 -14.64 10.39 7.61
C SER A 18 -13.17 10.34 7.18
N SER A 19 -12.22 10.46 8.13
CA SER A 19 -10.80 10.22 7.83
C SER A 19 -10.65 8.81 7.29
N PRO A 20 -10.13 8.60 6.07
CA PRO A 20 -9.74 7.26 5.68
C PRO A 20 -8.66 6.83 6.67
N GLU A 21 -8.82 5.65 7.25
CA GLU A 21 -7.75 4.96 7.93
C GLU A 21 -6.49 5.07 7.06
N PRO A 22 -5.30 5.27 7.65
CA PRO A 22 -4.07 5.25 6.89
C PRO A 22 -4.10 3.98 6.06
N CYS A 23 -3.95 4.14 4.74
CA CYS A 23 -4.06 3.07 3.76
C CYS A 23 -3.23 1.89 4.25
N GLY A 24 -3.87 0.88 4.83
CA GLY A 24 -3.24 -0.29 5.40
C GLY A 24 -2.61 -1.15 4.29
N LEU A 25 -1.78 -2.11 4.67
CA LEU A 25 -1.17 -3.04 3.73
C LEU A 25 -2.20 -3.93 3.02
N ASP A 26 -3.38 -4.10 3.61
CA ASP A 26 -4.52 -4.87 3.10
C ASP A 26 -5.07 -4.36 1.75
N VAL A 27 -4.83 -3.11 1.39
CA VAL A 27 -5.22 -2.54 0.09
C VAL A 27 -4.19 -2.77 -1.02
N LEU A 28 -3.04 -3.40 -0.71
CA LEU A 28 -2.02 -3.69 -1.69
C LEU A 28 -2.40 -4.91 -2.54
N GLU A 29 -2.55 -4.68 -3.83
CA GLU A 29 -2.68 -5.75 -4.82
C GLU A 29 -1.31 -6.34 -5.16
N PHE A 30 -1.29 -7.60 -5.56
CA PHE A 30 -0.08 -8.34 -5.94
C PHE A 30 0.79 -7.57 -6.95
N ALA A 31 0.16 -6.98 -7.97
CA ALA A 31 0.86 -6.27 -9.05
C ALA A 31 1.62 -5.00 -8.58
N LEU A 32 1.21 -4.42 -7.45
CA LEU A 32 1.82 -3.22 -6.88
C LEU A 32 3.01 -3.51 -5.98
N LEU A 33 3.18 -4.78 -5.58
CA LEU A 33 4.27 -5.19 -4.72
C LEU A 33 5.62 -5.12 -5.44
N PRO A 34 6.72 -4.85 -4.73
CA PRO A 34 8.08 -5.09 -5.25
C PRO A 34 8.25 -6.54 -5.67
N LEU A 35 9.10 -6.81 -6.67
CA LEU A 35 9.33 -8.17 -7.20
C LEU A 35 9.67 -9.18 -6.10
N SER A 36 10.53 -8.80 -5.15
CA SER A 36 10.89 -9.64 -4.00
C SER A 36 9.68 -10.00 -3.12
N ALA A 37 8.72 -9.08 -2.93
CA ALA A 37 7.49 -9.38 -2.22
C ALA A 37 6.53 -10.22 -3.05
N GLN A 38 6.51 -10.04 -4.37
CA GLN A 38 5.75 -10.91 -5.29
C GLN A 38 6.24 -12.35 -5.24
N ASP A 39 7.56 -12.59 -5.18
CA ASP A 39 8.13 -13.93 -5.07
C ASP A 39 7.76 -14.61 -3.76
N ILE A 40 7.74 -13.85 -2.67
CA ILE A 40 7.23 -14.33 -1.38
C ILE A 40 5.72 -14.63 -1.50
N ALA A 41 4.94 -13.75 -2.12
CA ALA A 41 3.50 -13.93 -2.27
C ALA A 41 3.11 -15.11 -3.16
N ARG A 42 3.92 -15.46 -4.17
CA ARG A 42 3.75 -16.70 -4.93
C ARG A 42 3.94 -17.96 -4.08
N LEU A 43 4.77 -17.87 -3.05
CA LEU A 43 5.07 -19.00 -2.16
C LEU A 43 4.05 -19.18 -1.04
N ILE A 44 3.70 -18.10 -0.34
CA ILE A 44 2.87 -18.14 0.88
C ILE A 44 1.48 -17.49 0.74
N GLY A 45 1.19 -16.94 -0.44
CA GLY A 45 -0.03 -16.18 -0.71
C GLY A 45 0.05 -14.72 -0.30
N LEU A 46 -0.76 -13.87 -0.96
CA LEU A 46 -0.78 -12.43 -0.71
C LEU A 46 -1.13 -12.06 0.75
N PRO A 47 -2.18 -12.62 1.37
CA PRO A 47 -2.54 -12.25 2.75
C PRO A 47 -1.42 -12.52 3.77
N ALA A 48 -0.74 -13.67 3.66
CA ALA A 48 0.37 -14.01 4.54
C ALA A 48 1.60 -13.12 4.29
N THR A 49 1.84 -12.74 3.03
CA THR A 49 2.92 -11.83 2.67
C THR A 49 2.68 -10.43 3.23
N LEU A 50 1.46 -9.91 3.18
CA LEU A 50 1.14 -8.60 3.76
C LEU A 50 1.35 -8.60 5.27
N LYS A 51 0.96 -9.66 5.98
CA LYS A 51 1.27 -9.84 7.41
C LYS A 51 2.77 -9.94 7.68
N LEU A 52 3.53 -10.61 6.80
CA LEU A 52 4.98 -10.68 6.90
C LEU A 52 5.61 -9.29 6.74
N VAL A 53 5.16 -8.52 5.75
CA VAL A 53 5.61 -7.14 5.51
C VAL A 53 5.22 -6.22 6.68
N GLU A 54 4.04 -6.37 7.24
CA GLU A 54 3.57 -5.58 8.39
C GLU A 54 4.47 -5.78 9.62
N ASN A 55 4.83 -7.03 9.90
CA ASN A 55 5.60 -7.38 11.11
C ASN A 55 7.12 -7.26 10.93
N TYR A 56 7.64 -7.48 9.72
CA TYR A 56 9.07 -7.61 9.45
C TYR A 56 9.56 -6.76 8.28
N GLY A 57 8.73 -5.89 7.72
CA GLY A 57 9.09 -5.06 6.56
C GLY A 57 10.32 -4.19 6.80
N GLY A 58 11.28 -4.29 5.90
CA GLY A 58 12.56 -3.61 5.99
C GLY A 58 13.64 -4.38 6.75
N LEU A 59 13.33 -5.58 7.27
CA LEU A 59 14.28 -6.41 8.00
C LEU A 59 14.77 -7.58 7.13
N THR A 60 15.96 -8.06 7.46
CA THR A 60 16.47 -9.33 6.96
C THR A 60 16.24 -10.41 8.01
N LEU A 61 15.47 -11.41 7.67
CA LEU A 61 15.16 -12.53 8.55
C LEU A 61 16.02 -13.73 8.19
N ARG A 62 16.68 -14.32 9.18
CA ARG A 62 17.27 -15.64 9.04
C ARG A 62 16.22 -16.68 9.33
N ILE A 63 15.82 -17.44 8.33
CA ILE A 63 14.80 -18.48 8.46
C ILE A 63 15.46 -19.76 9.00
N PRO A 64 15.10 -20.25 10.21
CA PRO A 64 15.72 -21.45 10.77
C PRO A 64 15.15 -22.74 10.15
N TYR A 65 15.92 -23.83 10.22
CA TYR A 65 15.42 -25.16 9.85
C TYR A 65 14.34 -25.70 10.82
N GLY A 66 14.35 -25.22 12.06
CA GLY A 66 13.43 -25.72 13.09
C GLY A 66 13.91 -27.02 13.78
N GLU A 67 15.14 -27.43 13.58
CA GLU A 67 15.70 -28.65 14.21
C GLU A 67 16.09 -28.42 15.67
N THR A 68 16.62 -27.24 15.98
CA THR A 68 16.98 -26.85 17.34
C THR A 68 15.78 -26.29 18.12
N PRO A 69 15.79 -26.35 19.46
CA PRO A 69 14.73 -25.73 20.28
C PRO A 69 14.56 -24.26 19.99
N LEU A 70 15.66 -23.51 19.83
CA LEU A 70 15.62 -22.08 19.47
C LEU A 70 15.04 -21.87 18.06
N GLY A 71 15.46 -22.68 17.08
CA GLY A 71 14.93 -22.61 15.72
C GLY A 71 13.44 -22.90 15.65
N ARG A 72 12.94 -23.85 16.44
CA ARG A 72 11.49 -24.12 16.57
C ARG A 72 10.74 -22.94 17.18
N ALA A 73 11.28 -22.33 18.24
CA ALA A 73 10.67 -21.16 18.86
C ALA A 73 10.59 -19.97 17.90
N MET A 74 11.64 -19.73 17.10
CA MET A 74 11.65 -18.68 16.08
C MET A 74 10.63 -18.95 14.96
N LEU A 75 10.51 -20.17 14.47
CA LEU A 75 9.49 -20.55 13.48
C LEU A 75 8.08 -20.41 14.03
N GLU A 76 7.88 -20.74 15.30
CA GLU A 76 6.60 -20.58 15.97
C GLU A 76 6.22 -19.10 16.12
N ASP A 77 7.18 -18.21 16.42
CA ASP A 77 6.92 -16.76 16.45
C ASP A 77 6.51 -16.23 15.07
N ILE A 78 7.21 -16.65 14.01
CA ILE A 78 6.81 -16.33 12.63
C ILE A 78 5.40 -16.90 12.34
N ALA A 79 5.13 -18.15 12.71
CA ALA A 79 3.85 -18.82 12.47
C ALA A 79 2.68 -18.11 13.16
N LYS A 80 2.85 -17.60 14.36
CA LYS A 80 1.83 -16.82 15.08
C LYS A 80 1.44 -15.55 14.34
N ARG A 81 2.37 -14.94 13.60
CA ARG A 81 2.16 -13.68 12.88
C ARG A 81 1.62 -13.89 11.46
N VAL A 82 2.16 -14.86 10.72
CA VAL A 82 1.82 -15.05 9.29
C VAL A 82 1.00 -16.30 9.00
N GLY A 83 0.86 -17.19 9.98
CA GLY A 83 0.17 -18.47 9.87
C GLY A 83 1.14 -19.65 9.71
N HIS A 84 0.77 -20.81 10.28
CA HIS A 84 1.62 -22.02 10.32
C HIS A 84 1.99 -22.54 8.92
N ASN A 85 1.03 -22.53 7.98
CA ASN A 85 1.29 -23.00 6.62
C ASN A 85 2.30 -22.12 5.89
N ALA A 86 2.20 -20.80 6.06
CA ALA A 86 3.14 -19.82 5.49
C ALA A 86 4.54 -19.97 6.10
N ALA A 87 4.65 -20.04 7.42
CA ALA A 87 5.92 -20.25 8.12
C ALA A 87 6.61 -21.54 7.68
N ARG A 88 5.85 -22.63 7.53
CA ARG A 88 6.36 -23.92 7.05
C ARG A 88 6.84 -23.85 5.60
N ALA A 89 6.13 -23.12 4.72
CA ALA A 89 6.54 -22.92 3.34
C ALA A 89 7.82 -22.07 3.25
N LEU A 90 7.93 -21.03 4.07
CA LEU A 90 9.15 -20.21 4.17
C LEU A 90 10.33 -21.07 4.65
N ALA A 91 10.15 -21.89 5.69
CA ALA A 91 11.20 -22.78 6.19
C ALA A 91 11.67 -23.78 5.13
N ARG A 92 10.76 -24.38 4.34
CA ARG A 92 11.16 -25.31 3.27
C ARG A 92 12.00 -24.65 2.17
N LYS A 93 11.69 -23.40 1.80
CA LYS A 93 12.37 -22.73 0.69
C LYS A 93 13.59 -21.95 1.11
N TYR A 94 13.57 -21.31 2.27
CA TYR A 94 14.57 -20.36 2.71
C TYR A 94 15.32 -20.77 3.99
N ALA A 95 15.18 -22.03 4.45
CA ALA A 95 15.89 -22.49 5.65
C ALA A 95 17.40 -22.21 5.55
N ALA A 96 17.98 -21.76 6.65
CA ALA A 96 19.38 -21.33 6.81
C ALA A 96 19.83 -20.20 5.88
N THR A 97 18.91 -19.55 5.17
CA THR A 97 19.23 -18.36 4.35
C THR A 97 18.69 -17.10 5.00
N GLU A 98 19.25 -15.98 4.57
CA GLU A 98 18.77 -14.65 4.92
C GLU A 98 17.75 -14.20 3.88
N LEU A 99 16.54 -13.89 4.35
CA LEU A 99 15.47 -13.40 3.52
C LEU A 99 15.18 -11.93 3.86
N TYR A 100 15.46 -11.02 2.92
CA TYR A 100 15.06 -9.64 3.07
C TYR A 100 13.56 -9.47 2.83
N ILE A 101 12.86 -8.86 3.78
CA ILE A 101 11.43 -8.56 3.69
C ILE A 101 11.28 -7.09 3.26
N PRO A 102 10.78 -6.78 2.07
CA PRO A 102 10.61 -5.39 1.62
C PRO A 102 9.52 -4.69 2.44
N ASN A 103 9.70 -3.39 2.70
CA ASN A 103 8.74 -2.61 3.49
C ASN A 103 7.51 -2.11 2.70
N CYS A 104 7.47 -2.30 1.40
CA CYS A 104 6.40 -1.91 0.48
C CYS A 104 5.96 -0.43 0.53
N LYS A 105 6.74 0.47 1.13
CA LYS A 105 6.39 1.89 1.29
C LYS A 105 6.06 2.58 -0.02
N LEU A 106 6.81 2.31 -1.09
CA LEU A 106 6.55 2.90 -2.41
C LEU A 106 5.22 2.42 -3.01
N ALA A 107 4.85 1.16 -2.78
CA ALA A 107 3.57 0.62 -3.21
C ALA A 107 2.41 1.31 -2.46
N LEU A 108 2.52 1.45 -1.14
CA LEU A 108 1.54 2.19 -0.33
C LEU A 108 1.40 3.64 -0.76
N LEU A 109 2.51 4.32 -1.06
CA LEU A 109 2.48 5.70 -1.58
C LEU A 109 1.73 5.79 -2.91
N LYS A 110 1.92 4.82 -3.83
CA LYS A 110 1.21 4.78 -5.11
C LYS A 110 -0.30 4.59 -4.92
N VAL A 111 -0.71 3.67 -4.03
CA VAL A 111 -2.13 3.45 -3.71
C VAL A 111 -2.76 4.70 -3.13
N ARG A 112 -2.09 5.32 -2.16
CA ARG A 112 -2.55 6.57 -1.55
C ARG A 112 -2.68 7.70 -2.58
N ASP A 113 -1.66 7.90 -3.41
CA ASP A 113 -1.65 8.95 -4.42
C ASP A 113 -2.77 8.72 -5.47
N ALA A 114 -3.03 7.45 -5.84
CA ALA A 114 -4.14 7.11 -6.74
C ALA A 114 -5.52 7.37 -6.10
N ALA A 115 -5.69 7.05 -4.81
CA ALA A 115 -6.90 7.38 -4.07
C ALA A 115 -7.14 8.89 -3.98
N LEU A 116 -6.09 9.66 -3.70
CA LEU A 116 -6.12 11.11 -3.65
C LEU A 116 -6.55 11.73 -5.00
N LEU A 117 -6.07 11.20 -6.12
CA LEU A 117 -6.46 11.67 -7.45
C LEU A 117 -7.93 11.37 -7.77
N ARG A 118 -8.47 10.22 -7.33
CA ARG A 118 -9.89 9.89 -7.45
C ARG A 118 -10.74 10.85 -6.64
N ASP A 119 -10.39 11.07 -5.38
CA ASP A 119 -11.10 12.01 -4.50
C ASP A 119 -11.08 13.43 -5.06
N ARG A 120 -9.97 13.86 -5.67
CA ARG A 120 -9.89 15.15 -6.36
C ARG A 120 -10.92 15.24 -7.48
N ALA A 121 -11.05 14.21 -8.31
CA ALA A 121 -12.03 14.19 -9.40
C ALA A 121 -13.46 14.32 -8.87
N GLU A 122 -13.82 13.54 -7.86
CA GLU A 122 -15.15 13.61 -7.22
C GLU A 122 -15.46 14.99 -6.62
N LEU A 123 -14.48 15.60 -5.95
CA LEU A 123 -14.64 16.93 -5.35
C LEU A 123 -14.74 18.03 -6.42
N ALA A 124 -14.03 17.90 -7.55
CA ALA A 124 -14.13 18.82 -8.67
C ALA A 124 -15.52 18.76 -9.32
N GLU A 125 -16.11 17.58 -9.49
CA GLU A 125 -17.48 17.42 -9.98
C GLU A 125 -18.52 18.08 -9.07
N ARG A 126 -18.22 18.20 -7.77
CA ARG A 126 -19.06 18.93 -6.80
C ARG A 126 -18.88 20.46 -6.86
N GLY A 127 -18.06 20.97 -7.77
CA GLY A 127 -17.85 22.40 -8.01
C GLY A 127 -16.90 23.11 -7.04
N LEU A 128 -16.04 22.38 -6.30
CA LEU A 128 -15.04 23.00 -5.45
C LEU A 128 -13.93 23.64 -6.30
N SER A 129 -13.47 24.83 -5.88
CA SER A 129 -12.29 25.46 -6.47
C SER A 129 -11.01 24.68 -6.16
N GLU A 130 -9.99 24.79 -7.02
CA GLU A 130 -8.69 24.10 -6.82
C GLU A 130 -8.08 24.36 -5.43
N ARG A 131 -8.21 25.57 -4.90
CA ARG A 131 -7.71 25.91 -3.56
C ARG A 131 -8.47 25.17 -2.47
N GLN A 132 -9.79 25.08 -2.58
CA GLN A 132 -10.63 24.31 -1.65
C GLN A 132 -10.35 22.83 -1.73
N LEU A 133 -10.18 22.28 -2.96
CA LEU A 133 -9.78 20.89 -3.18
C LEU A 133 -8.49 20.55 -2.45
N VAL A 134 -7.45 21.37 -2.60
CA VAL A 134 -6.16 21.15 -1.95
C VAL A 134 -6.30 21.17 -0.43
N GLN A 135 -7.07 22.10 0.13
CA GLN A 135 -7.31 22.16 1.58
C GLN A 135 -8.02 20.92 2.11
N VAL A 136 -9.09 20.48 1.42
CA VAL A 136 -9.84 19.27 1.78
C VAL A 136 -8.94 18.03 1.73
N LEU A 137 -8.20 17.85 0.64
CA LEU A 137 -7.30 16.72 0.47
C LEU A 137 -6.15 16.72 1.48
N ALA A 138 -5.59 17.91 1.79
CA ALA A 138 -4.54 18.04 2.79
C ALA A 138 -5.00 17.57 4.18
N LEU A 139 -6.21 17.95 4.58
CA LEU A 139 -6.81 17.52 5.85
C LEU A 139 -7.15 16.02 5.84
N ARG A 140 -7.75 15.52 4.76
CA ARG A 140 -8.17 14.11 4.61
C ARG A 140 -6.98 13.15 4.66
N TYR A 141 -5.93 13.45 3.92
CA TYR A 141 -4.74 12.59 3.81
C TYR A 141 -3.62 12.94 4.80
N ARG A 142 -3.83 13.94 5.66
CA ARG A 142 -2.83 14.46 6.62
C ARG A 142 -1.50 14.80 5.94
N LEU A 143 -1.59 15.44 4.79
CA LEU A 143 -0.45 15.89 3.98
C LEU A 143 -0.43 17.42 3.94
N SER A 144 0.75 18.00 3.72
CA SER A 144 0.83 19.44 3.46
C SER A 144 0.23 19.78 2.10
N ASP A 145 -0.35 20.98 1.98
CA ASP A 145 -0.85 21.55 0.72
C ASP A 145 0.21 21.53 -0.39
N ARG A 146 1.46 21.86 -0.07
CA ARG A 146 2.61 21.78 -0.98
C ARG A 146 2.82 20.36 -1.51
N TYR A 147 2.62 19.34 -0.67
CA TYR A 147 2.76 17.94 -1.09
C TYR A 147 1.59 17.53 -1.99
N ILE A 148 0.37 17.97 -1.68
CA ILE A 148 -0.81 17.76 -2.53
C ILE A 148 -0.56 18.36 -3.92
N TRP A 149 -0.14 19.63 -4.00
CA TRP A 149 0.20 20.25 -5.28
C TRP A 149 1.24 19.46 -6.08
N ARG A 150 2.23 18.89 -5.41
CA ARG A 150 3.25 18.06 -6.05
C ARG A 150 2.66 16.79 -6.67
N ILE A 151 1.70 16.15 -5.98
CA ILE A 151 1.00 14.97 -6.51
C ILE A 151 0.15 15.36 -7.73
N LEU A 152 -0.63 16.43 -7.62
CA LEU A 152 -1.54 16.88 -8.68
C LEU A 152 -0.81 17.33 -9.94
N LYS A 153 0.41 17.85 -9.83
CA LYS A 153 1.24 18.28 -10.95
C LYS A 153 2.08 17.17 -11.60
N LYS A 154 2.09 15.97 -11.01
CA LYS A 154 2.76 14.82 -11.65
C LYS A 154 2.03 14.47 -12.95
N PRO A 155 2.76 14.30 -14.08
CA PRO A 155 2.14 13.75 -15.27
C PRO A 155 1.56 12.37 -14.96
N PRO A 156 0.45 11.97 -15.59
CA PRO A 156 -0.08 10.62 -15.44
C PRO A 156 1.01 9.60 -15.79
N PRO A 157 1.06 8.44 -15.11
CA PRO A 157 2.03 7.41 -15.43
C PRO A 157 1.89 7.07 -16.91
N ALA A 158 3.02 7.06 -17.64
CA ALA A 158 3.04 6.68 -19.03
C ALA A 158 2.35 5.31 -19.18
N ALA A 159 1.38 5.22 -20.08
CA ALA A 159 0.75 3.96 -20.41
C ALA A 159 1.85 2.94 -20.78
N PRO A 160 1.74 1.68 -20.32
CA PRO A 160 2.71 0.66 -20.70
C PRO A 160 2.77 0.63 -22.23
N PRO A 161 3.99 0.51 -22.83
CA PRO A 161 4.11 0.44 -24.28
C PRO A 161 3.21 -0.66 -24.79
N ALA A 162 2.28 -0.31 -25.68
CA ALA A 162 1.42 -1.26 -26.34
C ALA A 162 2.31 -2.37 -26.92
N GLN A 163 2.14 -3.60 -26.45
CA GLN A 163 2.82 -4.75 -27.02
C GLN A 163 2.39 -4.79 -28.48
N ARG A 164 3.29 -4.40 -29.37
CA ARG A 164 3.13 -4.66 -30.80
C ARG A 164 3.10 -6.17 -30.94
N GLN A 165 1.91 -6.71 -31.06
CA GLN A 165 1.76 -8.07 -31.58
C GLN A 165 2.35 -8.04 -32.99
N GLY A 166 3.58 -8.54 -33.10
CA GLY A 166 4.18 -8.83 -34.40
C GLY A 166 3.33 -9.89 -35.08
N SER A 167 2.55 -9.47 -36.08
CA SER A 167 1.96 -10.38 -37.04
C SER A 167 3.11 -11.05 -37.80
N LEU A 168 3.37 -12.30 -37.48
CA LEU A 168 4.18 -13.18 -38.32
C LEU A 168 3.28 -13.70 -39.41
N LEU A 169 3.47 -13.14 -40.59
CA LEU A 169 3.12 -13.80 -41.86
C LEU A 169 4.25 -14.71 -42.27
#